data_4d4663b833036d9d7e7b39fabfc8d83f
#
_entry.id   4d4663b833036d9d7e7b39fabfc8d83f
#
_cell.length_a   1.000
_cell.length_b   1.000
_cell.length_c   1.000
_cell.angle_alpha   90.00
_cell.angle_beta   90.00
_cell.angle_gamma   90.00
#
_symmetry.space_group_name_H-M   'P 1'
#
loop_
_entity.id
_entity.type
_entity.pdbx_description
1 polymer ?
#
loop_
_entity_poly.entity_id
_entity_poly.type
_entity_poly.pdbx_seq_one_letter_code
_entity_poly.pdbx_strand_id
1 'polypeptide(L)'
;MYKRQGTSIGALNGLLVAQEDYQKLYELWDTLSLEKVLKHPIQFDFSIENLMNNSSNIGPFLKSYLDKKGADIEPLVQLIKGLYNGKKAKSSPVKYGLCTVAFPSMKPLEITVDDMSEDNIVEYAIASASCFPAFPIHYIDKQGYIDGGYYDNLPISLALKMGAQKIIAIELNQEATHPYLLHRENITFIRPSKHLGGFLDFNRELLDQRIRLGYLDTLKTFKKLKA
;
A
#
# COMPACT_ATOMS: atom_id res chain seq x y z
N MET A 1 -3.81 -22.72 -1.45
CA MET A 1 -3.95 -21.69 -0.41
C MET A 1 -3.67 -20.33 -1.05
N TYR A 2 -4.59 -19.40 -0.93
CA TYR A 2 -4.45 -18.04 -1.45
C TYR A 2 -3.53 -17.20 -0.56
N LYS A 3 -2.79 -16.29 -1.17
CA LYS A 3 -1.87 -15.38 -0.49
C LYS A 3 -2.11 -13.96 -0.99
N ARG A 4 -1.97 -12.98 -0.10
CA ARG A 4 -2.09 -11.55 -0.40
C ARG A 4 -0.90 -10.83 0.19
N GLN A 5 -0.14 -10.20 -0.65
CA GLN A 5 0.98 -9.36 -0.25
C GLN A 5 0.73 -7.95 -0.77
N GLY A 6 1.23 -6.99 -0.02
CA GLY A 6 1.11 -5.59 -0.43
C GLY A 6 2.09 -4.70 0.31
N THR A 7 2.31 -3.53 -0.27
CA THR A 7 3.09 -2.46 0.32
C THR A 7 2.22 -1.20 0.33
N SER A 8 2.34 -0.38 1.36
CA SER A 8 1.59 0.88 1.48
C SER A 8 0.08 0.64 1.39
N ILE A 9 -0.62 1.36 0.52
CA ILE A 9 -2.06 1.15 0.28
C ILE A 9 -2.36 -0.29 -0.16
N GLY A 10 -1.42 -0.97 -0.82
CA GLY A 10 -1.53 -2.38 -1.17
C GLY A 10 -1.54 -3.30 0.05
N ALA A 11 -0.86 -2.95 1.13
CA ALA A 11 -0.92 -3.67 2.40
C ALA A 11 -2.29 -3.52 3.05
N LEU A 12 -2.85 -2.30 3.07
CA LEU A 12 -4.20 -2.04 3.60
C LEU A 12 -5.26 -2.81 2.79
N ASN A 13 -5.27 -2.67 1.48
CA ASN A 13 -6.20 -3.41 0.62
C ASN A 13 -6.04 -4.93 0.78
N GLY A 14 -4.79 -5.40 0.83
CA GLY A 14 -4.46 -6.81 1.01
C GLY A 14 -4.98 -7.39 2.33
N LEU A 15 -4.99 -6.60 3.39
CA LEU A 15 -5.50 -7.03 4.70
C LEU A 15 -7.03 -7.22 4.69
N LEU A 16 -7.80 -6.30 4.07
CA LEU A 16 -9.25 -6.48 3.90
C LEU A 16 -9.57 -7.71 3.03
N VAL A 17 -8.79 -7.93 1.97
CA VAL A 17 -8.93 -9.14 1.15
C VAL A 17 -8.58 -10.40 1.93
N ALA A 18 -7.55 -10.35 2.79
CA ALA A 18 -7.20 -11.47 3.67
C ALA A 18 -8.30 -11.76 4.70
N GLN A 19 -9.00 -10.74 5.17
CA GLN A 19 -10.17 -10.88 6.05
C GLN A 19 -11.43 -11.38 5.31
N GLU A 20 -11.38 -11.48 3.97
CA GLU A 20 -12.53 -11.78 3.11
C GLU A 20 -13.65 -10.71 3.20
N ASP A 21 -13.28 -9.46 3.56
CA ASP A 21 -14.19 -8.31 3.69
C ASP A 21 -14.25 -7.48 2.39
N TYR A 22 -14.54 -8.13 1.27
CA TYR A 22 -14.57 -7.51 -0.06
C TYR A 22 -15.57 -6.36 -0.16
N GLN A 23 -16.73 -6.49 0.49
CA GLN A 23 -17.75 -5.46 0.49
C GLN A 23 -17.26 -4.20 1.22
N LYS A 24 -16.60 -4.36 2.38
CA LYS A 24 -16.00 -3.22 3.11
C LYS A 24 -14.88 -2.55 2.30
N LEU A 25 -14.09 -3.33 1.55
CA LEU A 25 -13.06 -2.79 0.69
C LEU A 25 -13.67 -1.89 -0.40
N TYR A 26 -14.77 -2.34 -1.02
CA TYR A 26 -15.48 -1.54 -2.01
C TYR A 26 -16.07 -0.27 -1.39
N GLU A 27 -16.80 -0.39 -0.28
CA GLU A 27 -17.41 0.74 0.44
C GLU A 27 -16.37 1.75 0.93
N LEU A 28 -15.18 1.28 1.36
CA LEU A 28 -14.08 2.15 1.73
C LEU A 28 -13.71 3.06 0.56
N TRP A 29 -13.42 2.50 -0.60
CA TRP A 29 -13.03 3.26 -1.77
C TRP A 29 -14.18 4.11 -2.35
N ASP A 30 -15.41 3.64 -2.24
CA ASP A 30 -16.61 4.38 -2.66
C ASP A 30 -16.87 5.61 -1.81
N THR A 31 -16.47 5.60 -0.54
CA THR A 31 -16.72 6.69 0.41
C THR A 31 -15.48 7.45 0.85
N LEU A 32 -14.27 7.09 0.35
CA LEU A 32 -13.03 7.71 0.76
C LEU A 32 -12.94 9.17 0.32
N SER A 33 -12.54 10.03 1.23
CA SER A 33 -12.29 11.45 0.99
C SER A 33 -11.04 11.92 1.74
N LEU A 34 -10.54 13.10 1.37
CA LEU A 34 -9.33 13.63 2.01
C LEU A 34 -9.52 13.88 3.51
N GLU A 35 -10.73 14.26 3.95
CA GLU A 35 -11.08 14.48 5.36
C GLU A 35 -11.08 13.19 6.17
N LYS A 36 -11.31 12.03 5.53
CA LYS A 36 -11.18 10.71 6.16
C LYS A 36 -9.73 10.26 6.30
N VAL A 37 -8.82 10.93 5.60
CA VAL A 37 -7.38 10.64 5.64
C VAL A 37 -6.64 11.64 6.52
N LEU A 38 -6.94 12.93 6.38
CA LEU A 38 -6.25 14.03 7.06
C LEU A 38 -7.21 14.83 7.95
N LYS A 39 -6.79 15.14 9.17
CA LYS A 39 -7.56 15.98 10.11
C LYS A 39 -7.67 17.44 9.63
N HIS A 40 -6.62 17.94 9.01
CA HIS A 40 -6.54 19.26 8.45
C HIS A 40 -6.07 19.12 7.00
N PRO A 41 -7.01 18.88 6.05
CA PRO A 41 -6.64 18.70 4.67
C PRO A 41 -6.08 20.02 4.13
N ILE A 42 -4.76 20.03 3.88
CA ILE A 42 -4.08 21.09 3.14
C ILE A 42 -3.83 20.50 1.76
N GLN A 43 -4.09 21.26 0.70
CA GLN A 43 -3.68 20.86 -0.64
C GLN A 43 -2.15 20.84 -0.68
N PHE A 44 -1.58 19.66 -0.50
CA PHE A 44 -0.17 19.41 -0.67
C PHE A 44 0.09 19.02 -2.13
N ASP A 45 0.87 19.82 -2.81
CA ASP A 45 1.44 19.44 -4.11
C ASP A 45 2.68 18.56 -3.86
N PHE A 46 2.46 17.38 -3.29
CA PHE A 46 3.50 16.37 -3.07
C PHE A 46 3.40 15.30 -4.15
N SER A 47 4.12 15.46 -5.25
CA SER A 47 4.42 14.31 -6.08
C SER A 47 5.49 13.46 -5.36
N ILE A 48 5.13 12.22 -4.99
CA ILE A 48 6.09 11.24 -4.43
C ILE A 48 7.28 11.04 -5.38
N GLU A 49 7.07 11.13 -6.69
CA GLU A 49 8.13 11.12 -7.69
C GLU A 49 9.20 12.18 -7.41
N ASN A 50 8.79 13.40 -7.04
CA ASN A 50 9.74 14.46 -6.67
C ASN A 50 10.43 14.19 -5.34
N LEU A 51 9.78 13.53 -4.38
CA LEU A 51 10.39 13.16 -3.10
C LEU A 51 11.37 11.98 -3.24
N MET A 52 11.06 11.00 -4.07
CA MET A 52 11.92 9.84 -4.28
C MET A 52 13.09 10.11 -5.24
N ASN A 53 12.90 10.96 -6.24
CA ASN A 53 13.93 11.28 -7.25
C ASN A 53 14.92 12.37 -6.83
N ASN A 54 14.62 13.17 -5.79
CA ASN A 54 15.47 14.27 -5.31
C ASN A 54 16.02 14.02 -3.90
N SER A 55 16.75 12.93 -3.70
CA SER A 55 17.35 12.58 -2.40
C SER A 55 18.27 13.67 -1.84
N SER A 56 18.89 14.51 -2.67
CA SER A 56 19.76 15.61 -2.26
C SER A 56 19.03 16.83 -1.67
N ASN A 57 17.75 17.04 -2.00
CA ASN A 57 16.92 18.17 -1.51
C ASN A 57 15.98 17.80 -0.37
N ILE A 58 16.01 16.54 0.08
CA ILE A 58 15.15 16.04 1.17
C ILE A 58 15.50 16.69 2.52
N GLY A 59 16.76 17.08 2.74
CA GLY A 59 17.23 17.61 4.02
C GLY A 59 16.46 18.86 4.52
N PRO A 60 16.35 19.95 3.74
CA PRO A 60 15.60 21.15 4.13
C PRO A 60 14.11 20.89 4.29
N PHE A 61 13.54 20.03 3.45
CA PHE A 61 12.13 19.63 3.51
C PHE A 61 11.86 18.78 4.77
N LEU A 62 12.70 17.79 5.05
CA LEU A 62 12.63 16.96 6.26
C LEU A 62 12.68 17.81 7.53
N LYS A 63 13.55 18.82 7.56
CA LYS A 63 13.64 19.73 8.71
C LYS A 63 12.33 20.48 8.92
N SER A 64 11.79 21.12 7.88
CA SER A 64 10.51 21.85 7.96
C SER A 64 9.34 20.94 8.35
N TYR A 65 9.39 19.69 7.92
CA TYR A 65 8.35 18.70 8.17
C TYR A 65 8.43 18.06 9.56
N LEU A 66 9.65 17.79 10.05
CA LEU A 66 9.89 17.34 11.42
C LEU A 66 9.46 18.41 12.43
N ASP A 67 9.72 19.70 12.14
CA ASP A 67 9.29 20.84 12.96
C ASP A 67 7.76 20.95 13.05
N LYS A 68 7.03 20.51 12.02
CA LYS A 68 5.56 20.49 11.95
C LYS A 68 4.92 19.15 12.36
N LYS A 69 5.70 18.14 12.74
CA LYS A 69 5.26 16.78 13.14
C LYS A 69 4.50 15.98 12.06
N GLY A 70 4.62 16.34 10.79
CA GLY A 70 3.93 15.67 9.69
C GLY A 70 2.43 16.02 9.57
N ALA A 71 1.75 15.42 8.58
CA ALA A 71 0.30 15.55 8.46
C ALA A 71 -0.39 14.75 9.57
N ASP A 72 -1.43 15.32 10.18
CA ASP A 72 -2.26 14.62 11.17
C ASP A 72 -3.17 13.62 10.44
N ILE A 73 -2.76 12.35 10.47
CA ILE A 73 -3.48 11.22 9.85
C ILE A 73 -4.38 10.46 10.84
N GLU A 74 -4.70 11.06 12.00
CA GLU A 74 -5.55 10.40 12.99
C GLU A 74 -6.89 9.91 12.40
N PRO A 75 -7.58 10.63 11.50
CA PRO A 75 -8.78 10.11 10.85
C PRO A 75 -8.54 8.81 10.08
N LEU A 76 -7.43 8.73 9.33
CA LEU A 76 -7.04 7.50 8.62
C LEU A 76 -6.75 6.36 9.58
N VAL A 77 -6.01 6.60 10.65
CA VAL A 77 -5.70 5.59 11.68
C VAL A 77 -6.98 5.05 12.31
N GLN A 78 -7.92 5.92 12.69
CA GLN A 78 -9.20 5.50 13.25
C GLN A 78 -10.05 4.72 12.23
N LEU A 79 -10.08 5.16 10.99
CA LEU A 79 -10.75 4.45 9.90
C LEU A 79 -10.18 3.04 9.73
N ILE A 80 -8.85 2.90 9.70
CA ILE A 80 -8.17 1.62 9.60
C ILE A 80 -8.51 0.76 10.81
N LYS A 81 -8.36 1.25 12.04
CA LYS A 81 -8.68 0.51 13.27
C LYS A 81 -10.14 0.06 13.34
N GLY A 82 -11.07 0.82 12.76
CA GLY A 82 -12.49 0.46 12.67
C GLY A 82 -12.81 -0.62 11.61
N LEU A 83 -12.02 -0.70 10.56
CA LEU A 83 -12.26 -1.62 9.43
C LEU A 83 -11.54 -2.97 9.60
N TYR A 84 -10.38 -2.97 10.24
CA TYR A 84 -9.50 -4.14 10.27
C TYR A 84 -9.61 -4.91 11.59
N ASN A 85 -9.49 -6.22 11.48
CA ASN A 85 -9.57 -7.15 12.59
C ASN A 85 -8.41 -8.17 12.50
N GLY A 86 -7.41 -8.00 13.37
CA GLY A 86 -6.22 -8.85 13.39
C GLY A 86 -6.54 -10.32 13.66
N LYS A 87 -7.49 -10.60 14.56
CA LYS A 87 -7.94 -11.97 14.85
C LYS A 87 -8.55 -12.63 13.61
N LYS A 88 -9.42 -11.90 12.88
CA LYS A 88 -10.02 -12.39 11.63
C LYS A 88 -8.94 -12.65 10.56
N ALA A 89 -7.98 -11.74 10.41
CA ALA A 89 -6.86 -11.91 9.50
C ALA A 89 -5.98 -13.12 9.87
N LYS A 90 -5.70 -13.31 11.15
CA LYS A 90 -4.88 -14.42 11.66
C LYS A 90 -5.53 -15.78 11.41
N SER A 91 -6.84 -15.87 11.58
CA SER A 91 -7.61 -17.12 11.40
C SER A 91 -8.01 -17.39 9.95
N SER A 92 -7.75 -16.46 9.03
CA SER A 92 -8.14 -16.58 7.62
C SER A 92 -7.36 -17.69 6.89
N PRO A 93 -8.02 -18.39 5.95
CA PRO A 93 -7.32 -19.29 5.04
C PRO A 93 -6.46 -18.54 4.01
N VAL A 94 -6.64 -17.22 3.88
CA VAL A 94 -5.85 -16.35 2.99
C VAL A 94 -4.64 -15.83 3.75
N LYS A 95 -3.46 -16.30 3.42
CA LYS A 95 -2.21 -15.83 4.06
C LYS A 95 -1.88 -14.40 3.62
N TYR A 96 -1.61 -13.55 4.58
CA TYR A 96 -1.29 -12.14 4.39
C TYR A 96 0.20 -11.88 4.65
N GLY A 97 0.78 -10.93 3.93
CA GLY A 97 2.12 -10.43 4.15
C GLY A 97 2.27 -9.00 3.66
N LEU A 98 3.20 -8.27 4.23
CA LEU A 98 3.48 -6.89 3.87
C LEU A 98 4.97 -6.57 3.94
N CYS A 99 5.33 -5.42 3.38
CA CYS A 99 6.65 -4.83 3.48
C CYS A 99 6.56 -3.49 4.20
N THR A 100 7.48 -3.21 5.11
CA THR A 100 7.70 -1.91 5.75
C THR A 100 9.20 -1.68 5.94
N VAL A 101 9.61 -0.48 6.35
CA VAL A 101 11.02 -0.15 6.56
C VAL A 101 11.23 0.38 7.97
N ALA A 102 12.16 -0.21 8.72
CA ALA A 102 12.52 0.27 10.05
C ALA A 102 13.26 1.61 9.99
N PHE A 103 12.84 2.58 10.79
CA PHE A 103 13.45 3.91 10.85
C PHE A 103 14.11 4.15 12.22
N PRO A 104 15.29 4.77 12.30
CA PRO A 104 16.05 5.40 11.20
C PRO A 104 17.02 4.46 10.47
N SER A 105 17.09 3.18 10.81
CA SER A 105 18.07 2.24 10.27
C SER A 105 17.93 1.92 8.78
N MET A 106 16.77 2.26 8.19
CA MET A 106 16.39 1.95 6.80
C MET A 106 16.46 0.46 6.44
N LYS A 107 16.35 -0.41 7.44
CA LYS A 107 16.31 -1.87 7.22
C LYS A 107 14.93 -2.29 6.76
N PRO A 108 14.81 -2.97 5.60
CA PRO A 108 13.54 -3.49 5.14
C PRO A 108 13.05 -4.62 6.05
N LEU A 109 11.74 -4.70 6.22
CA LEU A 109 11.06 -5.77 6.92
C LEU A 109 9.95 -6.32 6.04
N GLU A 110 10.14 -7.54 5.54
CA GLU A 110 9.07 -8.35 4.95
C GLU A 110 8.52 -9.26 6.03
N ILE A 111 7.25 -9.15 6.34
CA ILE A 111 6.62 -9.86 7.46
C ILE A 111 5.29 -10.48 7.03
N THR A 112 4.98 -11.65 7.55
CA THR A 112 3.75 -12.38 7.24
C THR A 112 2.82 -12.45 8.44
N VAL A 113 1.55 -12.78 8.19
CA VAL A 113 0.56 -12.98 9.25
C VAL A 113 1.00 -14.03 10.29
N ASP A 114 1.83 -14.99 9.88
CA ASP A 114 2.33 -16.03 10.80
C ASP A 114 3.35 -15.47 11.80
N ASP A 115 4.07 -14.41 11.43
CA ASP A 115 5.10 -13.74 12.23
C ASP A 115 4.54 -12.62 13.14
N MET A 116 3.28 -12.20 12.93
CA MET A 116 2.64 -11.10 13.65
C MET A 116 1.68 -11.62 14.73
N SER A 117 1.53 -10.90 15.84
CA SER A 117 0.42 -11.13 16.77
C SER A 117 -0.89 -10.56 16.22
N GLU A 118 -2.04 -11.00 16.77
CA GLU A 118 -3.35 -10.45 16.39
C GLU A 118 -3.42 -8.93 16.59
N ASP A 119 -2.76 -8.41 17.61
CA ASP A 119 -2.80 -7.00 17.98
C ASP A 119 -1.93 -6.13 17.07
N ASN A 120 -0.81 -6.65 16.52
CA ASN A 120 0.09 -5.85 15.70
C ASN A 120 -0.05 -6.05 14.18
N ILE A 121 -0.91 -6.93 13.71
CA ILE A 121 -1.19 -7.03 12.26
C ILE A 121 -1.65 -5.68 11.69
N VAL A 122 -2.59 -5.02 12.39
CA VAL A 122 -3.13 -3.71 11.96
C VAL A 122 -2.07 -2.62 12.08
N GLU A 123 -1.28 -2.62 13.15
CA GLU A 123 -0.21 -1.66 13.36
C GLU A 123 0.87 -1.77 12.26
N TYR A 124 1.27 -2.98 11.85
CA TYR A 124 2.19 -3.17 10.74
C TYR A 124 1.60 -2.76 9.39
N ALA A 125 0.29 -2.93 9.18
CA ALA A 125 -0.37 -2.44 7.98
C ALA A 125 -0.38 -0.89 7.91
N ILE A 126 -0.60 -0.20 9.04
CA ILE A 126 -0.45 1.26 9.17
C ILE A 126 1.02 1.66 8.91
N ALA A 127 1.97 0.97 9.52
CA ALA A 127 3.39 1.21 9.33
C ALA A 127 3.81 1.11 7.87
N SER A 128 3.32 0.08 7.16
CA SER A 128 3.56 -0.11 5.72
C SER A 128 3.02 1.04 4.87
N ALA A 129 1.99 1.75 5.32
CA ALA A 129 1.37 2.88 4.64
C ALA A 129 1.81 4.25 5.20
N SER A 130 2.79 4.28 6.10
CA SER A 130 3.30 5.52 6.71
C SER A 130 4.32 6.19 5.81
N CYS A 131 3.82 6.82 4.74
CA CYS A 131 4.63 7.48 3.69
C CYS A 131 5.31 8.75 4.25
N PHE A 132 6.36 8.55 5.07
CA PHE A 132 7.17 9.64 5.60
C PHE A 132 7.94 10.33 4.45
N PRO A 133 8.03 11.68 4.41
CA PRO A 133 7.56 12.61 5.44
C PRO A 133 6.12 13.11 5.25
N ALA A 134 5.37 12.68 4.24
CA ALA A 134 3.98 13.08 4.06
C ALA A 134 3.11 12.62 5.25
N PHE A 135 3.34 11.41 5.73
CA PHE A 135 2.71 10.86 6.93
C PHE A 135 3.76 10.66 8.04
N PRO A 136 3.37 10.68 9.32
CA PRO A 136 4.29 10.50 10.41
C PRO A 136 4.90 9.09 10.44
N ILE A 137 6.06 8.96 11.08
CA ILE A 137 6.65 7.67 11.42
C ILE A 137 5.69 6.93 12.35
N HIS A 138 5.39 5.68 12.03
CA HIS A 138 4.56 4.84 12.88
C HIS A 138 5.42 4.03 13.85
N TYR A 139 5.03 3.98 15.13
CA TYR A 139 5.81 3.30 16.16
C TYR A 139 5.10 2.04 16.64
N ILE A 140 5.83 0.91 16.61
CA ILE A 140 5.42 -0.38 17.18
C ILE A 140 6.49 -0.79 18.18
N ASP A 141 6.15 -1.00 19.44
CA ASP A 141 7.08 -1.39 20.51
C ASP A 141 8.35 -0.51 20.56
N LYS A 142 8.19 0.82 20.47
CA LYS A 142 9.26 1.84 20.45
C LYS A 142 10.14 1.85 19.18
N GLN A 143 9.97 0.91 18.26
CA GLN A 143 10.64 0.93 16.97
C GLN A 143 9.82 1.74 15.97
N GLY A 144 10.43 2.72 15.31
CA GLY A 144 9.81 3.49 14.24
C GLY A 144 9.81 2.71 12.93
N TYR A 145 8.75 2.87 12.16
CA TYR A 145 8.58 2.30 10.82
C TYR A 145 8.03 3.34 9.86
N ILE A 146 8.40 3.20 8.60
CA ILE A 146 7.93 4.01 7.48
C ILE A 146 7.47 3.12 6.33
N ASP A 147 6.87 3.73 5.32
CA ASP A 147 6.30 3.05 4.16
C ASP A 147 7.26 2.03 3.54
N GLY A 148 6.73 0.86 3.24
CA GLY A 148 7.48 -0.22 2.60
C GLY A 148 7.92 0.10 1.17
N GLY A 149 7.30 1.10 0.53
CA GLY A 149 7.66 1.58 -0.80
C GLY A 149 9.07 2.14 -0.91
N TYR A 150 9.70 2.50 0.21
CA TYR A 150 11.13 2.84 0.25
C TYR A 150 12.04 1.64 -0.02
N TYR A 151 11.50 0.44 -0.01
CA TYR A 151 12.23 -0.79 -0.33
C TYR A 151 11.62 -1.50 -1.55
N ASP A 152 10.34 -1.91 -1.48
CA ASP A 152 9.68 -2.66 -2.55
C ASP A 152 8.17 -2.32 -2.61
N ASN A 153 7.78 -1.59 -3.64
CA ASN A 153 6.37 -1.20 -3.88
C ASN A 153 5.52 -2.35 -4.44
N LEU A 154 6.15 -3.42 -4.93
CA LEU A 154 5.46 -4.55 -5.53
C LEU A 154 6.10 -5.86 -5.03
N PRO A 155 5.80 -6.32 -3.81
CA PRO A 155 6.55 -7.35 -3.08
C PRO A 155 6.32 -8.76 -3.65
N ILE A 156 6.72 -8.96 -4.92
CA ILE A 156 6.68 -10.25 -5.61
C ILE A 156 7.63 -11.24 -4.94
N SER A 157 8.79 -10.75 -4.46
CA SER A 157 9.76 -11.56 -3.72
C SER A 157 9.13 -12.19 -2.47
N LEU A 158 8.36 -11.42 -1.72
CA LEU A 158 7.63 -11.91 -0.55
C LEU A 158 6.58 -12.96 -0.95
N ALA A 159 5.85 -12.74 -2.05
CA ALA A 159 4.89 -13.72 -2.55
C ALA A 159 5.55 -15.07 -2.88
N LEU A 160 6.72 -15.03 -3.52
CA LEU A 160 7.50 -16.23 -3.84
C LEU A 160 8.02 -16.91 -2.56
N LYS A 161 8.56 -16.16 -1.59
CA LYS A 161 8.99 -16.69 -0.28
C LYS A 161 7.83 -17.36 0.47
N MET A 162 6.62 -16.83 0.35
CA MET A 162 5.42 -17.45 0.90
C MET A 162 4.95 -18.69 0.09
N GLY A 163 5.65 -19.09 -0.97
CA GLY A 163 5.35 -20.26 -1.80
C GLY A 163 4.23 -20.04 -2.82
N ALA A 164 4.06 -18.82 -3.34
CA ALA A 164 3.14 -18.58 -4.44
C ALA A 164 3.66 -19.21 -5.73
N GLN A 165 2.83 -20.05 -6.36
CA GLN A 165 3.15 -20.69 -7.64
C GLN A 165 2.68 -19.87 -8.84
N LYS A 166 1.54 -19.19 -8.72
CA LYS A 166 0.99 -18.24 -9.69
C LYS A 166 0.74 -16.92 -9.01
N ILE A 167 1.15 -15.82 -9.64
CA ILE A 167 1.08 -14.48 -9.08
C ILE A 167 0.29 -13.58 -10.05
N ILE A 168 -0.63 -12.80 -9.51
CA ILE A 168 -1.22 -11.65 -10.17
C ILE A 168 -0.65 -10.44 -9.48
N ALA A 169 0.19 -9.67 -10.17
CA ALA A 169 0.83 -8.47 -9.69
C ALA A 169 0.07 -7.24 -10.22
N ILE A 170 -0.41 -6.38 -9.31
CA ILE A 170 -1.13 -5.15 -9.65
C ILE A 170 -0.17 -3.99 -9.43
N GLU A 171 0.22 -3.34 -10.52
CA GLU A 171 1.10 -2.18 -10.51
C GLU A 171 0.28 -0.88 -10.60
N LEU A 172 0.78 0.19 -9.97
CA LEU A 172 0.16 1.53 -10.04
C LEU A 172 0.81 2.43 -11.09
N ASN A 173 1.94 2.01 -11.65
CA ASN A 173 2.66 2.73 -12.69
C ASN A 173 2.48 2.05 -14.06
N GLN A 174 2.57 2.85 -15.12
CA GLN A 174 2.53 2.35 -16.50
C GLN A 174 3.82 1.59 -16.86
N GLU A 175 4.92 1.98 -16.25
CA GLU A 175 6.20 1.30 -16.37
C GLU A 175 6.33 0.13 -15.39
N ALA A 176 7.09 -0.87 -15.78
CA ALA A 176 7.30 -2.06 -14.97
C ALA A 176 8.16 -1.75 -13.75
N THR A 177 7.65 -2.02 -12.54
CA THR A 177 8.42 -1.92 -11.30
C THR A 177 9.58 -2.93 -11.28
N HIS A 178 9.34 -4.12 -11.82
CA HIS A 178 10.34 -5.20 -11.91
C HIS A 178 10.49 -5.71 -13.35
N PRO A 179 11.18 -4.98 -14.26
CA PRO A 179 11.28 -5.37 -15.67
C PRO A 179 11.86 -6.77 -15.90
N TYR A 180 12.75 -7.22 -15.02
CA TYR A 180 13.38 -8.55 -15.09
C TYR A 180 12.42 -9.72 -14.80
N LEU A 181 11.23 -9.45 -14.27
CA LEU A 181 10.19 -10.45 -14.01
C LEU A 181 9.15 -10.58 -15.14
N LEU A 182 9.18 -9.70 -16.15
CA LEU A 182 8.19 -9.66 -17.22
C LEU A 182 8.11 -10.95 -18.06
N HIS A 183 9.21 -11.70 -18.10
CA HIS A 183 9.29 -12.95 -18.89
C HIS A 183 8.91 -14.18 -18.07
N ARG A 184 8.49 -14.01 -16.80
CA ARG A 184 8.04 -15.14 -15.99
C ARG A 184 6.60 -15.53 -16.30
N GLU A 185 6.38 -16.70 -16.88
CA GLU A 185 5.05 -17.21 -17.27
C GLU A 185 4.08 -17.37 -16.09
N ASN A 186 4.61 -17.54 -14.88
CA ASN A 186 3.81 -17.70 -13.67
C ASN A 186 3.40 -16.36 -13.02
N ILE A 187 3.76 -15.22 -13.60
CA ILE A 187 3.41 -13.87 -13.11
C ILE A 187 2.59 -13.14 -14.17
N THR A 188 1.37 -12.77 -13.80
CA THR A 188 0.50 -11.93 -14.62
C THR A 188 0.52 -10.52 -14.07
N PHE A 189 0.92 -9.55 -14.90
CA PHE A 189 0.96 -8.13 -14.51
C PHE A 189 -0.30 -7.41 -15.00
N ILE A 190 -0.97 -6.71 -14.09
CA ILE A 190 -2.05 -5.76 -14.38
C ILE A 190 -1.48 -4.38 -14.17
N ARG A 191 -1.37 -3.58 -15.25
CA ARG A 191 -0.86 -2.21 -15.26
C ARG A 191 -1.92 -1.23 -15.70
N PRO A 192 -1.92 -0.01 -15.16
CA PRO A 192 -2.83 1.02 -15.61
C PRO A 192 -2.48 1.43 -17.04
N SER A 193 -3.49 1.47 -17.91
CA SER A 193 -3.32 1.93 -19.30
C SER A 193 -3.21 3.45 -19.43
N LYS A 194 -3.43 4.19 -18.31
CA LYS A 194 -3.31 5.64 -18.20
C LYS A 194 -2.63 6.02 -16.89
N HIS A 195 -2.05 7.21 -16.84
CA HIS A 195 -1.51 7.77 -15.61
C HIS A 195 -2.62 7.96 -14.56
N LEU A 196 -2.35 7.58 -13.30
CA LEU A 196 -3.34 7.59 -12.23
C LEU A 196 -3.45 8.94 -11.48
N GLY A 197 -2.53 9.90 -11.72
CA GLY A 197 -2.47 11.15 -10.96
C GLY A 197 -1.75 11.01 -9.61
N GLY A 198 -1.88 12.01 -8.75
CA GLY A 198 -1.25 12.06 -7.43
C GLY A 198 -1.87 11.10 -6.42
N PHE A 199 -1.08 10.61 -5.47
CA PHE A 199 -1.53 9.63 -4.47
C PHE A 199 -2.49 10.19 -3.41
N LEU A 200 -2.49 11.52 -3.19
CA LEU A 200 -3.43 12.22 -2.31
C LEU A 200 -4.60 12.87 -3.06
N ASP A 201 -4.78 12.57 -4.33
CA ASP A 201 -5.91 13.04 -5.11
C ASP A 201 -7.15 12.21 -4.78
N PHE A 202 -7.90 12.64 -3.78
CA PHE A 202 -9.16 12.00 -3.34
C PHE A 202 -10.41 12.67 -3.92
N ASN A 203 -10.31 13.26 -5.11
CA ASN A 203 -11.48 13.73 -5.83
C ASN A 203 -12.37 12.55 -6.24
N ARG A 204 -13.66 12.61 -5.95
CA ARG A 204 -14.60 11.51 -6.19
C ARG A 204 -14.62 11.06 -7.64
N GLU A 205 -14.72 12.02 -8.57
CA GLU A 205 -14.73 11.69 -10.00
C GLU A 205 -13.46 10.96 -10.44
N LEU A 206 -12.31 11.39 -9.94
CA LEU A 206 -11.02 10.77 -10.22
C LEU A 206 -10.94 9.36 -9.63
N LEU A 207 -11.42 9.14 -8.40
CA LEU A 207 -11.49 7.81 -7.79
C LEU A 207 -12.37 6.86 -8.59
N ASP A 208 -13.54 7.31 -9.05
CA ASP A 208 -14.43 6.51 -9.91
C ASP A 208 -13.78 6.15 -11.23
N GLN A 209 -13.08 7.11 -11.85
CA GLN A 209 -12.31 6.86 -13.06
C GLN A 209 -11.20 5.82 -12.85
N ARG A 210 -10.48 5.88 -11.72
CA ARG A 210 -9.42 4.92 -11.36
C ARG A 210 -9.99 3.52 -11.14
N ILE A 211 -11.10 3.39 -10.41
CA ILE A 211 -11.79 2.11 -10.18
C ILE A 211 -12.22 1.50 -11.52
N ARG A 212 -12.86 2.31 -12.38
CA ARG A 212 -13.28 1.86 -13.71
C ARG A 212 -12.11 1.46 -14.59
N LEU A 213 -11.01 2.23 -14.55
CA LEU A 213 -9.80 1.93 -15.30
C LEU A 213 -9.20 0.58 -14.87
N GLY A 214 -9.03 0.37 -13.56
CA GLY A 214 -8.51 -0.89 -13.00
C GLY A 214 -9.36 -2.09 -13.41
N TYR A 215 -10.69 -1.95 -13.41
CA TYR A 215 -11.60 -3.00 -13.90
C TYR A 215 -11.38 -3.32 -15.37
N LEU A 216 -11.31 -2.29 -16.23
CA LEU A 216 -11.13 -2.48 -17.68
C LEU A 216 -9.75 -3.07 -18.02
N ASP A 217 -8.68 -2.62 -17.37
CA ASP A 217 -7.33 -3.11 -17.56
C ASP A 217 -7.20 -4.57 -17.09
N THR A 218 -7.88 -4.92 -16.00
CA THR A 218 -7.98 -6.32 -15.55
C THR A 218 -8.66 -7.19 -16.59
N LEU A 219 -9.83 -6.80 -17.10
CA LEU A 219 -10.54 -7.54 -18.13
C LEU A 219 -9.69 -7.72 -19.40
N LYS A 220 -9.00 -6.66 -19.85
CA LYS A 220 -8.12 -6.70 -21.03
C LYS A 220 -6.97 -7.69 -20.84
N THR A 221 -6.36 -7.70 -19.65
CA THR A 221 -5.27 -8.61 -19.32
C THR A 221 -5.72 -10.06 -19.38
N PHE A 222 -6.85 -10.39 -18.75
CA PHE A 222 -7.35 -11.77 -18.73
C PHE A 222 -7.99 -12.23 -20.04
N LYS A 223 -8.50 -11.33 -20.88
CA LYS A 223 -8.93 -11.67 -22.25
C LYS A 223 -7.75 -12.08 -23.13
N LYS A 224 -6.60 -11.39 -23.02
CA LYS A 224 -5.38 -11.75 -23.76
C LYS A 224 -4.79 -13.10 -23.36
N LEU A 225 -5.00 -13.56 -22.12
CA LEU A 225 -4.52 -14.86 -21.64
C LEU A 225 -5.40 -16.03 -22.11
N LYS A 226 -6.61 -15.76 -22.63
CA LYS A 226 -7.55 -16.78 -23.15
C LYS A 226 -7.51 -16.91 -24.67
N ALA A 227 -6.89 -15.98 -25.36
CA ALA A 227 -6.69 -16.00 -26.82
C ALA A 227 -5.35 -16.61 -27.20
#